data_781c2a9aaccd3fa590e0cbd62d53f861
#
_entry.id   781c2a9aaccd3fa590e0cbd62d53f861
#
_cell.length_a   1.000
_cell.length_b   1.000
_cell.length_c   1.000
_cell.angle_alpha   90.00
_cell.angle_beta   90.00
_cell.angle_gamma   90.00
#
_symmetry.space_group_name_H-M   'P 1'
#
loop_
_entity.id
_entity.type
_entity.pdbx_description
1 polymer ?
#
loop_
_entity_poly.entity_id
_entity_poly.type
_entity_poly.pdbx_seq_one_letter_code
_entity_poly.pdbx_strand_id
1 'polypeptide(L)'
;MGTHPEVDATLEQLIQQVQQAAGGNLLGIALYGGLVKGRYTPGVSDINILIVLAEAGMPALLPLAPVLTAALRNHHVVPFLVTPTDLQASALLFPFKLLDMKLWHRTLWGDPHLEEIELQPEALRLRALQEIKNLQLSMRLRVVERDGDPDTLWRGLVRSLPKLAGRLEILMRARKVDMPTDRAGILRQAVRQLGVTLEGGPERIERLAGLRRSEKRPDEEAMQQLLGDYLELLDEICHRVEGELLG
;
A
#
# COMPACT_ATOMS: atom_id res chain seq x y z
N MET A 1 20.13 -0.33 2.09
CA MET A 1 19.19 -1.25 2.78
C MET A 1 19.66 -1.43 4.19
N GLY A 2 18.84 -1.15 5.21
CA GLY A 2 19.17 -1.48 6.59
C GLY A 2 19.27 -3.01 6.74
N THR A 3 20.38 -3.51 7.21
CA THR A 3 20.56 -4.93 7.55
C THR A 3 19.84 -5.18 8.87
N HIS A 4 18.96 -6.17 8.89
CA HIS A 4 18.28 -6.66 10.10
C HIS A 4 18.69 -8.12 10.33
N PRO A 5 19.87 -8.39 10.92
CA PRO A 5 20.45 -9.74 11.02
C PRO A 5 19.51 -10.76 11.70
N GLU A 6 18.76 -10.32 12.71
CA GLU A 6 17.78 -11.18 13.40
C GLU A 6 16.61 -11.60 12.48
N VAL A 7 16.16 -10.66 11.62
CA VAL A 7 15.11 -10.94 10.65
C VAL A 7 15.64 -11.88 9.56
N ASP A 8 16.86 -11.64 9.06
CA ASP A 8 17.45 -12.48 8.01
C ASP A 8 17.65 -13.92 8.53
N ALA A 9 18.14 -14.13 9.76
CA ALA A 9 18.25 -15.46 10.36
C ALA A 9 16.87 -16.15 10.53
N THR A 10 15.85 -15.40 10.96
CA THR A 10 14.47 -15.89 11.07
C THR A 10 13.93 -16.33 9.72
N LEU A 11 14.17 -15.55 8.67
CA LEU A 11 13.72 -15.87 7.32
C LEU A 11 14.43 -17.11 6.76
N GLU A 12 15.73 -17.26 6.97
CA GLU A 12 16.49 -18.45 6.55
C GLU A 12 15.93 -19.72 7.17
N GLN A 13 15.69 -19.70 8.49
CA GLN A 13 15.08 -20.84 9.18
C GLN A 13 13.67 -21.15 8.68
N LEU A 14 12.85 -20.11 8.47
CA LEU A 14 11.49 -20.25 7.96
C LEU A 14 11.47 -20.85 6.56
N ILE A 15 12.37 -20.42 5.67
CA ILE A 15 12.48 -20.96 4.31
C ILE A 15 12.73 -22.45 4.35
N GLN A 16 13.70 -22.91 5.15
CA GLN A 16 14.01 -24.34 5.30
C GLN A 16 12.80 -25.15 5.80
N GLN A 17 12.08 -24.63 6.82
CA GLN A 17 10.89 -25.29 7.35
C GLN A 17 9.74 -25.34 6.33
N VAL A 18 9.52 -24.28 5.56
CA VAL A 18 8.50 -24.24 4.50
C VAL A 18 8.87 -25.21 3.37
N GLN A 19 10.13 -25.27 2.95
CA GLN A 19 10.62 -26.22 1.95
C GLN A 19 10.38 -27.66 2.40
N GLN A 20 10.68 -27.97 3.65
CA GLN A 20 10.48 -29.32 4.20
C GLN A 20 8.98 -29.69 4.27
N ALA A 21 8.14 -28.75 4.70
CA ALA A 21 6.71 -28.97 4.86
C ALA A 21 5.94 -29.05 3.53
N ALA A 22 6.29 -28.21 2.56
CA ALA A 22 5.64 -28.15 1.25
C ALA A 22 6.23 -29.14 0.23
N GLY A 23 7.52 -29.53 0.40
CA GLY A 23 8.21 -30.42 -0.53
C GLY A 23 8.16 -29.93 -1.98
N GLY A 24 7.87 -30.83 -2.92
CA GLY A 24 7.77 -30.49 -4.34
C GLY A 24 6.58 -29.59 -4.73
N ASN A 25 5.70 -29.28 -3.79
CA ASN A 25 4.57 -28.37 -4.02
C ASN A 25 4.97 -26.88 -3.89
N LEU A 26 6.14 -26.57 -3.32
CA LEU A 26 6.64 -25.20 -3.22
C LEU A 26 7.24 -24.77 -4.56
N LEU A 27 6.80 -23.62 -5.10
CA LEU A 27 7.33 -23.02 -6.32
C LEU A 27 8.25 -21.83 -6.04
N GLY A 28 7.88 -20.97 -5.07
CA GLY A 28 8.70 -19.82 -4.75
C GLY A 28 8.32 -19.15 -3.42
N ILE A 29 9.28 -18.41 -2.87
CA ILE A 29 9.10 -17.55 -1.69
C ILE A 29 9.71 -16.19 -1.99
N ALA A 30 8.97 -15.13 -1.70
CA ALA A 30 9.46 -13.77 -1.79
C ALA A 30 9.08 -12.94 -0.56
N LEU A 31 9.98 -12.06 -0.14
CA LEU A 31 9.72 -11.01 0.83
C LEU A 31 9.16 -9.79 0.11
N TYR A 32 8.15 -9.12 0.69
CA TYR A 32 7.59 -7.90 0.12
C TYR A 32 7.16 -6.90 1.20
N GLY A 33 6.72 -5.70 0.78
CA GLY A 33 6.16 -4.70 1.68
C GLY A 33 7.18 -3.83 2.40
N GLY A 34 6.87 -3.45 3.65
CA GLY A 34 7.62 -2.43 4.40
C GLY A 34 9.10 -2.74 4.60
N LEU A 35 9.45 -3.99 4.84
CA LEU A 35 10.84 -4.41 5.06
C LEU A 35 11.70 -4.21 3.80
N VAL A 36 11.20 -4.59 2.63
CA VAL A 36 11.91 -4.40 1.34
C VAL A 36 12.05 -2.90 1.02
N LYS A 37 11.06 -2.10 1.40
CA LYS A 37 11.04 -0.64 1.18
C LYS A 37 11.87 0.15 2.20
N GLY A 38 12.55 -0.50 3.14
CA GLY A 38 13.28 0.19 4.22
C GLY A 38 12.39 0.94 5.22
N ARG A 39 11.13 0.55 5.35
CA ARG A 39 10.13 1.15 6.26
C ARG A 39 9.77 0.22 7.42
N TYR A 40 10.64 -0.72 7.73
CA TYR A 40 10.44 -1.70 8.81
C TYR A 40 10.82 -1.12 10.16
N THR A 41 9.96 -1.34 11.15
CA THR A 41 10.21 -1.01 12.55
C THR A 41 10.13 -2.29 13.38
N PRO A 42 11.24 -2.75 14.00
CA PRO A 42 11.25 -3.96 14.81
C PRO A 42 10.18 -3.95 15.91
N GLY A 43 9.48 -5.07 16.09
CA GLY A 43 8.42 -5.22 17.10
C GLY A 43 7.11 -4.50 16.81
N VAL A 44 7.01 -3.75 15.69
CA VAL A 44 5.81 -2.99 15.30
C VAL A 44 5.32 -3.37 13.91
N SER A 45 6.26 -3.59 12.98
CA SER A 45 5.92 -3.89 11.58
C SER A 45 5.85 -5.38 11.34
N ASP A 46 4.86 -5.80 10.55
CA ASP A 46 4.79 -7.16 10.03
C ASP A 46 5.87 -7.42 8.98
N ILE A 47 6.34 -8.67 8.92
CA ILE A 47 7.20 -9.20 7.88
C ILE A 47 6.32 -9.95 6.89
N ASN A 48 6.10 -9.35 5.72
CA ASN A 48 5.21 -9.94 4.71
C ASN A 48 5.97 -10.87 3.78
N ILE A 49 5.52 -12.13 3.67
CA ILE A 49 6.07 -13.09 2.73
C ILE A 49 5.01 -13.61 1.77
N LEU A 50 5.39 -13.73 0.51
CA LEU A 50 4.64 -14.44 -0.51
C LEU A 50 5.16 -15.88 -0.58
N ILE A 51 4.27 -16.86 -0.56
CA ILE A 51 4.58 -18.27 -0.75
C ILE A 51 3.73 -18.76 -1.92
N VAL A 52 4.38 -19.20 -2.99
CA VAL A 52 3.72 -19.72 -4.18
C VAL A 52 3.79 -21.23 -4.17
N LEU A 53 2.63 -21.86 -4.25
CA LEU A 53 2.44 -23.30 -4.25
C LEU A 53 1.86 -23.76 -5.59
N ALA A 54 2.22 -24.95 -6.05
CA ALA A 54 1.58 -25.53 -7.22
C ALA A 54 0.09 -25.80 -6.99
N GLU A 55 -0.26 -26.25 -5.78
CA GLU A 55 -1.63 -26.49 -5.34
C GLU A 55 -1.84 -25.94 -3.93
N ALA A 56 -3.02 -25.37 -3.65
CA ALA A 56 -3.38 -24.78 -2.35
C ALA A 56 -4.62 -25.44 -1.70
N GLY A 57 -4.87 -26.73 -1.99
CA GLY A 57 -5.92 -27.49 -1.32
C GLY A 57 -5.53 -27.87 0.12
N MET A 58 -6.52 -28.35 0.91
CA MET A 58 -6.29 -28.73 2.32
C MET A 58 -5.09 -29.67 2.54
N PRO A 59 -4.85 -30.71 1.72
CA PRO A 59 -3.69 -31.57 1.89
C PRO A 59 -2.35 -30.85 1.76
N ALA A 60 -2.28 -29.83 0.92
CA ALA A 60 -1.09 -29.01 0.73
C ALA A 60 -0.89 -27.97 1.84
N LEU A 61 -1.97 -27.46 2.43
CA LEU A 61 -1.92 -26.40 3.46
C LEU A 61 -1.68 -26.96 4.88
N LEU A 62 -2.22 -28.13 5.21
CA LEU A 62 -2.11 -28.68 6.56
C LEU A 62 -0.67 -28.87 7.05
N PRO A 63 0.30 -29.38 6.24
CA PRO A 63 1.69 -29.49 6.67
C PRO A 63 2.36 -28.12 6.96
N LEU A 64 1.92 -27.05 6.30
CA LEU A 64 2.44 -25.70 6.47
C LEU A 64 1.88 -25.00 7.72
N ALA A 65 0.71 -25.41 8.20
CA ALA A 65 0.00 -24.73 9.28
C ALA A 65 0.83 -24.55 10.56
N PRO A 66 1.52 -25.56 11.13
CA PRO A 66 2.32 -25.37 12.34
C PRO A 66 3.48 -24.42 12.13
N VAL A 67 4.16 -24.50 10.97
CA VAL A 67 5.31 -23.64 10.63
C VAL A 67 4.88 -22.18 10.52
N LEU A 68 3.84 -21.91 9.75
CA LEU A 68 3.38 -20.55 9.50
C LEU A 68 2.69 -19.92 10.73
N THR A 69 2.00 -20.73 11.53
CA THR A 69 1.42 -20.27 12.80
C THR A 69 2.52 -19.85 13.79
N ALA A 70 3.60 -20.64 13.90
CA ALA A 70 4.73 -20.28 14.75
C ALA A 70 5.42 -19.01 14.25
N ALA A 71 5.65 -18.89 12.96
CA ALA A 71 6.25 -17.69 12.35
C ALA A 71 5.41 -16.42 12.58
N LEU A 72 4.09 -16.51 12.44
CA LEU A 72 3.17 -15.41 12.71
C LEU A 72 3.20 -14.97 14.18
N ARG A 73 3.10 -15.94 15.11
CA ARG A 73 3.00 -15.64 16.54
C ARG A 73 4.31 -15.11 17.14
N ASN A 74 5.44 -15.70 16.73
CA ASN A 74 6.73 -15.42 17.35
C ASN A 74 7.49 -14.29 16.67
N HIS A 75 7.26 -14.08 15.36
CA HIS A 75 8.08 -13.17 14.56
C HIS A 75 7.26 -12.17 13.71
N HIS A 76 5.93 -12.13 13.90
CA HIS A 76 5.03 -11.28 13.10
C HIS A 76 5.19 -11.49 11.58
N VAL A 77 5.54 -12.73 11.16
CA VAL A 77 5.60 -13.07 9.74
C VAL A 77 4.21 -13.37 9.23
N VAL A 78 3.75 -12.57 8.27
CA VAL A 78 2.42 -12.67 7.67
C VAL A 78 2.54 -13.29 6.29
N PRO A 79 2.14 -14.57 6.11
CA PRO A 79 2.20 -15.24 4.82
C PRO A 79 1.03 -14.84 3.91
N PHE A 80 1.31 -14.75 2.63
CA PHE A 80 0.33 -14.70 1.56
C PHE A 80 0.52 -15.93 0.69
N LEU A 81 -0.38 -16.91 0.83
CA LEU A 81 -0.33 -18.21 0.18
C LEU A 81 -1.18 -18.18 -1.08
N VAL A 82 -0.59 -18.50 -2.21
CA VAL A 82 -1.25 -18.46 -3.52
C VAL A 82 -0.70 -19.54 -4.46
N THR A 83 -1.46 -19.82 -5.51
CA THR A 83 -0.97 -20.55 -6.69
C THR A 83 -0.66 -19.54 -7.81
N PRO A 84 0.06 -19.93 -8.89
CA PRO A 84 0.24 -19.07 -10.06
C PRO A 84 -1.11 -18.60 -10.65
N THR A 85 -2.12 -19.48 -10.67
CA THR A 85 -3.47 -19.13 -11.11
C THR A 85 -4.12 -18.07 -10.23
N ASP A 86 -3.95 -18.17 -8.88
CA ASP A 86 -4.44 -17.15 -7.95
C ASP A 86 -3.77 -15.81 -8.18
N LEU A 87 -2.47 -15.78 -8.47
CA LEU A 87 -1.75 -14.55 -8.79
C LEU A 87 -2.34 -13.87 -10.01
N GLN A 88 -2.58 -14.60 -11.09
CA GLN A 88 -3.19 -14.06 -12.32
C GLN A 88 -4.62 -13.57 -12.08
N ALA A 89 -5.46 -14.36 -11.40
CA ALA A 89 -6.82 -13.96 -11.04
C ALA A 89 -6.85 -12.73 -10.11
N SER A 90 -5.89 -12.66 -9.19
CA SER A 90 -5.74 -11.54 -8.25
C SER A 90 -5.29 -10.25 -8.92
N ALA A 91 -4.71 -10.30 -10.12
CA ALA A 91 -4.24 -9.11 -10.85
C ALA A 91 -5.36 -8.11 -11.13
N LEU A 92 -6.59 -8.59 -11.35
CA LEU A 92 -7.77 -7.75 -11.52
C LEU A 92 -8.34 -7.26 -10.18
N LEU A 93 -8.35 -8.12 -9.16
CA LEU A 93 -9.02 -7.83 -7.88
C LEU A 93 -8.16 -7.01 -6.90
N PHE A 94 -6.86 -7.27 -6.88
CA PHE A 94 -5.89 -6.64 -5.99
C PHE A 94 -4.71 -6.01 -6.74
N PRO A 95 -4.96 -5.22 -7.80
CA PRO A 95 -3.89 -4.76 -8.71
C PRO A 95 -2.82 -3.95 -7.99
N PHE A 96 -3.18 -3.15 -6.97
CA PHE A 96 -2.23 -2.37 -6.19
C PHE A 96 -1.30 -3.24 -5.36
N LYS A 97 -1.83 -4.30 -4.73
CA LYS A 97 -1.02 -5.23 -3.94
C LYS A 97 0.00 -5.96 -4.83
N LEU A 98 -0.45 -6.42 -6.00
CA LEU A 98 0.42 -7.15 -6.92
C LEU A 98 1.44 -6.24 -7.61
N LEU A 99 1.06 -5.01 -8.00
CA LEU A 99 2.03 -4.04 -8.50
C LEU A 99 3.09 -3.71 -7.45
N ASP A 100 2.67 -3.52 -6.19
CA ASP A 100 3.59 -3.26 -5.09
C ASP A 100 4.57 -4.41 -4.87
N MET A 101 4.08 -5.66 -4.91
CA MET A 101 4.93 -6.86 -4.85
C MET A 101 5.88 -6.94 -6.06
N LYS A 102 5.38 -6.72 -7.28
CA LYS A 102 6.19 -6.77 -8.49
C LYS A 102 7.33 -5.75 -8.48
N LEU A 103 7.06 -4.53 -8.00
CA LEU A 103 8.05 -3.45 -7.91
C LEU A 103 9.02 -3.59 -6.73
N TRP A 104 8.54 -4.15 -5.62
CA TRP A 104 9.24 -4.14 -4.34
C TRP A 104 9.18 -5.51 -3.66
N HIS A 105 9.89 -6.48 -4.22
CA HIS A 105 10.10 -7.77 -3.60
C HIS A 105 11.59 -8.14 -3.56
N ARG A 106 11.90 -9.13 -2.76
CA ARG A 106 13.17 -9.83 -2.73
C ARG A 106 12.87 -11.33 -2.78
N THR A 107 13.20 -11.99 -3.86
CA THR A 107 13.08 -13.44 -3.93
C THR A 107 14.00 -14.08 -2.90
N LEU A 108 13.43 -14.97 -2.10
CA LEU A 108 14.11 -15.70 -1.05
C LEU A 108 14.44 -17.13 -1.48
N TRP A 109 13.56 -17.72 -2.30
CA TRP A 109 13.75 -19.07 -2.83
C TRP A 109 12.85 -19.31 -4.05
N GLY A 110 13.33 -20.15 -5.01
CA GLY A 110 12.57 -20.56 -6.19
C GLY A 110 12.12 -19.40 -7.07
N ASP A 111 11.00 -19.62 -7.78
CA ASP A 111 10.37 -18.59 -8.62
C ASP A 111 9.02 -18.17 -8.01
N PRO A 112 8.88 -16.91 -7.55
CA PRO A 112 7.62 -16.39 -7.03
C PRO A 112 6.61 -16.01 -8.13
N HIS A 113 6.90 -16.21 -9.42
CA HIS A 113 6.05 -15.91 -10.58
C HIS A 113 5.51 -14.47 -10.65
N LEU A 114 6.17 -13.52 -9.98
CA LEU A 114 5.72 -12.12 -9.94
C LEU A 114 5.95 -11.39 -11.27
N GLU A 115 6.98 -11.78 -12.03
CA GLU A 115 7.29 -11.14 -13.32
C GLU A 115 6.26 -11.49 -14.40
N GLU A 116 5.62 -12.64 -14.30
CA GLU A 116 4.61 -13.13 -15.24
C GLU A 116 3.24 -12.43 -15.09
N ILE A 117 3.03 -11.69 -13.97
CA ILE A 117 1.76 -11.04 -13.71
C ILE A 117 1.55 -9.87 -14.67
N GLU A 118 0.47 -9.93 -15.42
CA GLU A 118 0.00 -8.83 -16.25
C GLU A 118 -1.03 -7.99 -15.50
N LEU A 119 -0.69 -6.73 -15.26
CA LEU A 119 -1.57 -5.78 -14.58
C LEU A 119 -2.24 -4.87 -15.62
N GLN A 120 -3.55 -4.90 -15.64
CA GLN A 120 -4.32 -4.07 -16.57
C GLN A 120 -4.34 -2.61 -16.07
N PRO A 121 -3.97 -1.63 -16.93
CA PRO A 121 -3.97 -0.21 -16.53
C PRO A 121 -5.33 0.27 -16.02
N GLU A 122 -6.41 -0.20 -16.62
CA GLU A 122 -7.78 0.14 -16.24
C GLU A 122 -8.12 -0.35 -14.83
N ALA A 123 -7.71 -1.57 -14.46
CA ALA A 123 -7.88 -2.11 -13.12
C ALA A 123 -7.12 -1.28 -12.07
N LEU A 124 -5.91 -0.83 -12.39
CA LEU A 124 -5.11 0.05 -11.53
C LEU A 124 -5.78 1.42 -11.35
N ARG A 125 -6.30 2.03 -12.43
CA ARG A 125 -7.02 3.31 -12.37
C ARG A 125 -8.30 3.19 -11.56
N LEU A 126 -9.12 2.16 -11.84
CA LEU A 126 -10.36 1.91 -11.10
C LEU A 126 -10.09 1.71 -9.61
N ARG A 127 -9.07 0.94 -9.28
CA ARG A 127 -8.67 0.73 -7.88
C ARG A 127 -8.18 2.01 -7.21
N ALA A 128 -7.40 2.84 -7.92
CA ALA A 128 -6.97 4.14 -7.43
C ALA A 128 -8.17 5.03 -7.11
N LEU A 129 -9.09 5.15 -8.07
CA LEU A 129 -10.31 5.92 -7.91
C LEU A 129 -11.13 5.45 -6.72
N GLN A 130 -11.37 4.15 -6.59
CA GLN A 130 -12.12 3.57 -5.46
C GLN A 130 -11.47 3.90 -4.11
N GLU A 131 -10.16 3.74 -3.99
CA GLU A 131 -9.44 4.01 -2.74
C GLU A 131 -9.45 5.50 -2.38
N ILE A 132 -9.30 6.39 -3.37
CA ILE A 132 -9.33 7.84 -3.16
C ILE A 132 -10.75 8.30 -2.83
N LYS A 133 -11.76 7.77 -3.51
CA LYS A 133 -13.17 8.04 -3.21
C LYS A 133 -13.54 7.57 -1.80
N ASN A 134 -13.03 6.42 -1.35
CA ASN A 134 -13.22 5.96 0.03
C ASN A 134 -12.58 6.90 1.06
N LEU A 135 -11.40 7.48 0.76
CA LEU A 135 -10.79 8.49 1.64
C LEU A 135 -11.67 9.74 1.73
N GLN A 136 -12.22 10.20 0.60
CA GLN A 136 -13.12 11.35 0.54
C GLN A 136 -14.39 11.11 1.35
N LEU A 137 -15.11 10.01 1.09
CA LEU A 137 -16.35 9.67 1.79
C LEU A 137 -16.11 9.49 3.30
N SER A 138 -15.01 8.83 3.68
CA SER A 138 -14.65 8.68 5.08
C SER A 138 -14.35 10.02 5.75
N MET A 139 -13.76 10.97 5.04
CA MET A 139 -13.50 12.30 5.60
C MET A 139 -14.79 13.12 5.75
N ARG A 140 -15.66 13.10 4.74
CA ARG A 140 -16.99 13.74 4.81
C ARG A 140 -17.81 13.20 5.99
N LEU A 141 -17.83 11.87 6.17
CA LEU A 141 -18.53 11.25 7.28
C LEU A 141 -17.97 11.71 8.64
N ARG A 142 -16.64 11.80 8.78
CA ARG A 142 -16.01 12.29 10.02
C ARG A 142 -16.40 13.72 10.38
N VAL A 143 -16.56 14.58 9.38
CA VAL A 143 -17.02 15.96 9.60
C VAL A 143 -18.41 15.97 10.20
N VAL A 144 -19.32 15.09 9.73
CA VAL A 144 -20.72 15.04 10.16
C VAL A 144 -20.90 14.32 11.52
N GLU A 145 -20.29 13.12 11.67
CA GLU A 145 -20.52 12.25 12.86
C GLU A 145 -20.01 12.81 14.18
N ARG A 146 -19.08 13.74 14.15
CA ARG A 146 -18.37 14.24 15.34
C ARG A 146 -18.70 15.67 15.70
N ASP A 147 -19.80 16.24 15.17
CA ASP A 147 -20.13 17.66 15.31
C ASP A 147 -18.91 18.58 15.08
N GLY A 148 -18.01 18.12 14.17
CA GLY A 148 -16.78 18.85 13.88
C GLY A 148 -15.70 18.76 14.96
N ASP A 149 -15.70 17.75 15.89
CA ASP A 149 -14.62 17.63 16.91
C ASP A 149 -13.24 17.82 16.28
N PRO A 150 -12.58 18.95 16.58
CA PRO A 150 -11.38 19.36 15.85
C PRO A 150 -10.21 18.38 16.00
N ASP A 151 -10.06 17.73 17.16
CA ASP A 151 -8.95 16.80 17.40
C ASP A 151 -9.11 15.49 16.62
N THR A 152 -10.33 15.02 16.48
CA THR A 152 -10.62 13.83 15.67
C THR A 152 -10.48 14.11 14.19
N LEU A 153 -10.93 15.28 13.74
CA LEU A 153 -10.77 15.74 12.36
C LEU A 153 -9.30 15.90 11.99
N TRP A 154 -8.52 16.56 12.86
CA TRP A 154 -7.07 16.70 12.67
C TRP A 154 -6.37 15.36 12.54
N ARG A 155 -6.60 14.45 13.48
CA ARG A 155 -6.04 13.09 13.42
C ARG A 155 -6.47 12.36 12.15
N GLY A 156 -7.71 12.53 11.72
CA GLY A 156 -8.24 11.97 10.47
C GLY A 156 -7.50 12.47 9.24
N LEU A 157 -7.36 13.80 9.11
CA LEU A 157 -6.65 14.47 8.02
C LEU A 157 -5.19 13.99 7.94
N VAL A 158 -4.44 14.11 9.04
CA VAL A 158 -3.01 13.76 9.06
C VAL A 158 -2.75 12.27 8.80
N ARG A 159 -3.69 11.38 9.19
CA ARG A 159 -3.60 9.94 8.92
C ARG A 159 -3.99 9.56 7.48
N SER A 160 -4.81 10.37 6.82
CA SER A 160 -5.26 10.10 5.45
C SER A 160 -4.23 10.51 4.39
N LEU A 161 -3.45 11.56 4.63
CA LEU A 161 -2.43 12.05 3.70
C LEU A 161 -1.39 10.99 3.29
N PRO A 162 -0.79 10.20 4.20
CA PRO A 162 0.10 9.11 3.80
C PRO A 162 -0.59 8.02 2.97
N LYS A 163 -1.88 7.78 3.24
CA LYS A 163 -2.67 6.82 2.45
C LYS A 163 -2.88 7.35 1.03
N LEU A 164 -3.29 8.60 0.89
CA LEU A 164 -3.43 9.26 -0.40
C LEU A 164 -2.12 9.22 -1.19
N ALA A 165 -1.02 9.67 -0.60
CA ALA A 165 0.29 9.65 -1.24
C ALA A 165 0.68 8.24 -1.72
N GLY A 166 0.47 7.21 -0.89
CA GLY A 166 0.76 5.82 -1.29
C GLY A 166 -0.09 5.33 -2.46
N ARG A 167 -1.37 5.75 -2.56
CA ARG A 167 -2.23 5.39 -3.71
C ARG A 167 -1.80 6.11 -4.98
N LEU A 168 -1.46 7.38 -4.86
CA LEU A 168 -0.94 8.16 -5.97
C LEU A 168 0.43 7.67 -6.45
N GLU A 169 1.31 7.28 -5.54
CA GLU A 169 2.61 6.66 -5.89
C GLU A 169 2.40 5.43 -6.78
N ILE A 170 1.54 4.50 -6.36
CA ILE A 170 1.27 3.28 -7.12
C ILE A 170 0.67 3.61 -8.48
N LEU A 171 -0.30 4.52 -8.55
CA LEU A 171 -0.92 4.95 -9.81
C LEU A 171 0.10 5.57 -10.76
N MET A 172 0.99 6.42 -10.27
CA MET A 172 2.01 7.08 -11.09
C MET A 172 3.08 6.08 -11.56
N ARG A 173 3.52 5.16 -10.70
CA ARG A 173 4.46 4.10 -11.10
C ARG A 173 3.87 3.16 -12.13
N ALA A 174 2.56 2.87 -12.06
CA ALA A 174 1.86 2.12 -13.11
C ALA A 174 1.92 2.82 -14.49
N ARG A 175 2.03 4.16 -14.48
CA ARG A 175 2.24 4.98 -15.68
C ARG A 175 3.73 5.15 -16.06
N LYS A 176 4.61 4.41 -15.41
CA LYS A 176 6.07 4.50 -15.58
C LYS A 176 6.64 5.89 -15.24
N VAL A 177 5.95 6.63 -14.36
CA VAL A 177 6.44 7.91 -13.82
C VAL A 177 7.39 7.62 -12.67
N ASP A 178 8.59 8.15 -12.72
CA ASP A 178 9.52 8.07 -11.59
C ASP A 178 9.05 8.96 -10.44
N MET A 179 9.02 8.42 -9.21
CA MET A 179 8.41 9.09 -8.06
C MET A 179 9.43 9.31 -6.94
N PRO A 180 9.35 10.46 -6.26
CA PRO A 180 10.13 10.72 -5.05
C PRO A 180 9.89 9.66 -3.97
N THR A 181 10.79 9.59 -3.01
CA THR A 181 10.67 8.66 -1.88
C THR A 181 9.93 9.27 -0.69
N ASP A 182 9.90 10.59 -0.60
CA ASP A 182 9.20 11.29 0.46
C ASP A 182 7.73 11.59 0.10
N ARG A 183 6.89 11.57 1.13
CA ARG A 183 5.44 11.76 0.97
C ARG A 183 5.05 13.08 0.29
N ALA A 184 5.70 14.15 0.69
CA ALA A 184 5.38 15.49 0.16
C ALA A 184 5.73 15.59 -1.33
N GLY A 185 6.89 15.07 -1.71
CA GLY A 185 7.32 14.97 -3.10
C GLY A 185 6.38 14.12 -3.93
N ILE A 186 5.95 12.96 -3.39
CA ILE A 186 4.97 12.09 -4.06
C ILE A 186 3.67 12.86 -4.35
N LEU A 187 3.12 13.55 -3.33
CA LEU A 187 1.86 14.30 -3.49
C LEU A 187 2.01 15.41 -4.55
N ARG A 188 3.07 16.22 -4.46
CA ARG A 188 3.34 17.29 -5.44
C ARG A 188 3.47 16.77 -6.86
N GLN A 189 4.25 15.72 -7.03
CA GLN A 189 4.49 15.16 -8.36
C GLN A 189 3.24 14.52 -8.95
N ALA A 190 2.48 13.75 -8.17
CA ALA A 190 1.26 13.14 -8.63
C ALA A 190 0.20 14.19 -9.02
N VAL A 191 0.01 15.23 -8.20
CA VAL A 191 -0.89 16.34 -8.50
C VAL A 191 -0.51 17.04 -9.80
N ARG A 192 0.80 17.29 -10.01
CA ARG A 192 1.31 17.88 -11.26
C ARG A 192 1.03 16.98 -12.47
N GLN A 193 1.31 15.68 -12.35
CA GLN A 193 1.11 14.71 -13.43
C GLN A 193 -0.37 14.52 -13.81
N LEU A 194 -1.27 14.67 -12.83
CA LEU A 194 -2.72 14.62 -13.04
C LEU A 194 -3.29 15.95 -13.55
N GLY A 195 -2.51 17.02 -13.58
CA GLY A 195 -2.98 18.35 -13.94
C GLY A 195 -4.02 18.90 -12.96
N VAL A 196 -3.92 18.50 -11.67
CA VAL A 196 -4.83 18.97 -10.61
C VAL A 196 -4.42 20.37 -10.17
N THR A 197 -5.41 21.25 -10.10
CA THR A 197 -5.28 22.63 -9.57
C THR A 197 -6.40 22.87 -8.57
N LEU A 198 -6.10 23.60 -7.49
CA LEU A 198 -7.12 24.04 -6.53
C LEU A 198 -7.43 25.53 -6.75
N GLU A 199 -8.66 25.93 -6.55
CA GLU A 199 -8.99 27.37 -6.50
C GLU A 199 -8.14 28.06 -5.43
N GLY A 200 -7.60 29.24 -5.70
CA GLY A 200 -6.72 29.96 -4.78
C GLY A 200 -5.24 29.56 -4.80
N GLY A 201 -4.83 28.65 -5.73
CA GLY A 201 -3.41 28.48 -6.07
C GLY A 201 -2.69 27.27 -5.47
N PRO A 202 -1.44 27.05 -5.88
CA PRO A 202 -0.65 25.87 -5.53
C PRO A 202 -0.23 25.83 -4.05
N GLU A 203 -0.24 26.95 -3.33
CA GLU A 203 0.15 27.05 -1.93
C GLU A 203 -0.74 26.16 -1.04
N ARG A 204 -1.98 25.93 -1.43
CA ARG A 204 -2.92 25.05 -0.72
C ARG A 204 -2.43 23.59 -0.76
N ILE A 205 -1.94 23.15 -1.90
CA ILE A 205 -1.35 21.81 -2.06
C ILE A 205 -0.05 21.70 -1.26
N GLU A 206 0.78 22.76 -1.27
CA GLU A 206 2.02 22.80 -0.50
C GLU A 206 1.77 22.70 1.01
N ARG A 207 0.75 23.38 1.53
CA ARG A 207 0.36 23.28 2.93
C ARG A 207 -0.03 21.83 3.29
N LEU A 208 -0.88 21.19 2.49
CA LEU A 208 -1.27 19.80 2.71
C LEU A 208 -0.08 18.81 2.63
N ALA A 209 0.81 19.02 1.66
CA ALA A 209 2.00 18.20 1.48
C ALA A 209 2.96 18.32 2.67
N GLY A 210 3.09 19.53 3.24
CA GLY A 210 3.95 19.81 4.39
C GLY A 210 3.49 19.23 5.72
N LEU A 211 2.19 18.93 5.89
CA LEU A 211 1.63 18.48 7.18
C LEU A 211 2.31 17.20 7.70
N ARG A 212 2.68 17.20 8.99
CA ARG A 212 3.31 16.06 9.67
C ARG A 212 2.43 15.54 10.81
N ARG A 213 2.55 14.25 11.13
CA ARG A 213 1.82 13.63 12.25
C ARG A 213 2.18 14.21 13.62
N SER A 214 3.38 14.76 13.75
CA SER A 214 3.91 15.35 14.99
C SER A 214 3.49 16.80 15.17
N GLU A 215 2.87 17.44 14.18
CA GLU A 215 2.42 18.82 14.30
C GLU A 215 1.23 18.95 15.24
N LYS A 216 1.25 20.03 16.00
CA LYS A 216 0.10 20.40 16.82
C LYS A 216 -1.06 20.79 15.90
N ARG A 217 -2.27 20.50 16.34
CA ARG A 217 -3.47 20.92 15.65
C ARG A 217 -3.50 22.47 15.57
N PRO A 218 -3.75 23.06 14.40
CA PRO A 218 -3.95 24.49 14.25
C PRO A 218 -5.24 24.96 14.96
N ASP A 219 -5.48 26.24 14.95
CA ASP A 219 -6.76 26.79 15.37
C ASP A 219 -7.92 26.29 14.50
N GLU A 220 -9.14 26.60 14.90
CA GLU A 220 -10.33 26.04 14.26
C GLU A 220 -10.51 26.56 12.82
N GLU A 221 -10.25 27.84 12.58
CA GLU A 221 -10.38 28.42 11.25
C GLU A 221 -9.37 27.83 10.26
N ALA A 222 -8.10 27.75 10.63
CA ALA A 222 -7.06 27.11 9.82
C ALA A 222 -7.33 25.62 9.61
N MET A 223 -7.92 24.94 10.60
CA MET A 223 -8.32 23.56 10.51
C MET A 223 -9.44 23.34 9.50
N GLN A 224 -10.49 24.16 9.53
CA GLN A 224 -11.59 24.13 8.57
C GLN A 224 -11.09 24.38 7.15
N GLN A 225 -10.18 25.34 6.98
CA GLN A 225 -9.56 25.63 5.69
C GLN A 225 -8.76 24.43 5.16
N LEU A 226 -7.92 23.79 5.99
CA LEU A 226 -7.15 22.61 5.61
C LEU A 226 -8.04 21.40 5.23
N LEU A 227 -9.16 21.22 5.93
CA LEU A 227 -10.14 20.19 5.58
C LEU A 227 -10.82 20.49 4.25
N GLY A 228 -11.20 21.75 4.01
CA GLY A 228 -11.73 22.19 2.73
C GLY A 228 -10.75 21.95 1.59
N ASP A 229 -9.49 22.39 1.77
CA ASP A 229 -8.40 22.17 0.81
C ASP A 229 -8.21 20.69 0.50
N TYR A 230 -8.28 19.82 1.52
CA TYR A 230 -8.11 18.40 1.35
C TYR A 230 -9.28 17.71 0.63
N LEU A 231 -10.52 18.09 0.95
CA LEU A 231 -11.69 17.56 0.28
C LEU A 231 -11.74 17.98 -1.19
N GLU A 232 -11.42 19.24 -1.49
CA GLU A 232 -11.31 19.73 -2.86
C GLU A 232 -10.20 19.00 -3.64
N LEU A 233 -9.03 18.78 -3.01
CA LEU A 233 -7.95 18.00 -3.60
C LEU A 233 -8.40 16.59 -3.96
N LEU A 234 -9.13 15.92 -3.07
CA LEU A 234 -9.65 14.57 -3.34
C LEU A 234 -10.69 14.58 -4.47
N ASP A 235 -11.56 15.59 -4.53
CA ASP A 235 -12.55 15.76 -5.62
C ASP A 235 -11.86 15.93 -6.97
N GLU A 236 -10.90 16.84 -7.06
CA GLU A 236 -10.16 17.09 -8.29
C GLU A 236 -9.36 15.88 -8.78
N ILE A 237 -8.70 15.16 -7.85
CA ILE A 237 -7.99 13.92 -8.20
C ILE A 237 -8.97 12.88 -8.72
N CYS A 238 -10.12 12.68 -8.05
CA CYS A 238 -11.14 11.75 -8.52
C CYS A 238 -11.61 12.12 -9.92
N HIS A 239 -11.94 13.39 -10.15
CA HIS A 239 -12.42 13.87 -11.46
C HIS A 239 -11.40 13.61 -12.59
N ARG A 240 -10.11 13.87 -12.33
CA ARG A 240 -9.05 13.61 -13.33
C ARG A 240 -8.89 12.11 -13.63
N VAL A 241 -8.92 11.27 -12.60
CA VAL A 241 -8.80 9.80 -12.77
C VAL A 241 -10.06 9.22 -13.42
N GLU A 242 -11.27 9.73 -13.09
CA GLU A 242 -12.54 9.36 -13.75
C GLU A 242 -12.53 9.72 -15.24
N GLY A 243 -12.10 10.94 -15.58
CA GLY A 243 -12.02 11.38 -16.98
C GLY A 243 -11.14 10.48 -17.84
N GLU A 244 -10.08 9.92 -17.29
CA GLU A 244 -9.21 8.97 -17.98
C GLU A 244 -9.80 7.54 -18.12
N LEU A 245 -10.81 7.19 -17.35
CA LEU A 245 -11.50 5.90 -17.45
C LEU A 245 -12.63 5.94 -18.49
N LEU A 246 -13.20 7.12 -18.71
CA LEU A 246 -14.37 7.30 -19.57
C LEU A 246 -14.01 7.81 -20.98
N GLY A 247 -12.78 8.27 -21.20
CA GLY A 247 -12.28 8.75 -22.49
C GLY A 247 -11.44 7.71 -23.18
#